data_553fc97b685a403401ab742dae8e7b8d
#
_entry.id   553fc97b685a403401ab742dae8e7b8d
#
_cell.length_a   1.000
_cell.length_b   1.000
_cell.length_c   1.000
_cell.angle_alpha   90.00
_cell.angle_beta   90.00
_cell.angle_gamma   90.00
#
_symmetry.space_group_name_H-M   'P 1'
#
loop_
_entity.id
_entity.type
_entity.pdbx_description
1 polymer ?
#
loop_
_entity_poly.entity_id
_entity_poly.type
_entity_poly.pdbx_seq_one_letter_code
_entity_poly.pdbx_strand_id
1 'polypeptide(L)'
;MRRWLVLLAALVGLASPAHGWWEYGHETVATIAMQSVRPNTRQAIRRLLARSDLLETPTCPARTIEEASVWADCVKTLKDRYSYAYSWHYQNVDVCRPFDLKASCPDGNCVSRQIERQFRLLRDGKQPQRVRVEALVFLVHFMGDLHQPLHAGDRHDRGGNDMKADYGFRPNSNLHAIWDGLLADRAISTPPAGPRGILAEVPPAGRAAEAAGSVEDWSRENWQVAHDAYAALLGDACAPIPVTRPVLTNATIAALVPVMRHQIARGGLRLARLLDEALDRP
;
A
#
# COMPACT_ATOMS: atom_id res chain seq x y z
N MET A 1 -50.16 23.59 -26.74
CA MET A 1 -49.88 22.51 -25.76
C MET A 1 -48.38 22.18 -25.90
N ARG A 2 -47.56 22.72 -24.99
CA ARG A 2 -46.09 22.54 -24.97
C ARG A 2 -45.76 21.31 -24.12
N ARG A 3 -45.24 20.22 -24.72
CA ARG A 3 -44.75 19.03 -24.05
C ARG A 3 -43.35 19.31 -23.52
N TRP A 4 -43.20 19.36 -22.20
CA TRP A 4 -41.90 19.38 -21.54
C TRP A 4 -41.34 17.95 -21.47
N LEU A 5 -40.25 17.68 -22.18
CA LEU A 5 -39.44 16.47 -22.04
C LEU A 5 -38.53 16.69 -20.83
N VAL A 6 -38.78 15.94 -19.74
CA VAL A 6 -37.88 15.85 -18.60
C VAL A 6 -36.82 14.81 -18.94
N LEU A 7 -35.60 15.27 -19.22
CA LEU A 7 -34.41 14.40 -19.33
C LEU A 7 -33.98 13.98 -17.90
N LEU A 8 -34.26 12.72 -17.53
CA LEU A 8 -33.61 12.09 -16.38
C LEU A 8 -32.14 11.80 -16.76
N ALA A 9 -31.21 12.61 -16.26
CA ALA A 9 -29.80 12.27 -16.27
C ALA A 9 -29.55 11.16 -15.21
N ALA A 10 -29.34 9.94 -15.67
CA ALA A 10 -28.88 8.86 -14.80
C ALA A 10 -27.44 9.18 -14.36
N LEU A 11 -27.26 9.58 -13.11
CA LEU A 11 -25.95 9.62 -12.45
C LEU A 11 -25.45 8.17 -12.30
N VAL A 12 -24.70 7.71 -13.27
CA VAL A 12 -23.89 6.50 -13.13
C VAL A 12 -22.76 6.86 -12.17
N GLY A 13 -22.91 6.47 -10.91
CA GLY A 13 -21.83 6.52 -9.94
C GLY A 13 -20.69 5.63 -10.41
N LEU A 14 -19.65 6.23 -10.95
CA LEU A 14 -18.40 5.54 -11.22
C LEU A 14 -17.82 5.12 -9.87
N ALA A 15 -17.95 3.83 -9.53
CA ALA A 15 -17.19 3.26 -8.44
C ALA A 15 -15.70 3.41 -8.81
N SER A 16 -15.00 4.28 -8.09
CA SER A 16 -13.55 4.36 -8.21
C SER A 16 -12.96 2.99 -7.91
N PRO A 17 -12.06 2.46 -8.74
CA PRO A 17 -11.35 1.24 -8.40
C PRO A 17 -10.64 1.43 -7.06
N ALA A 18 -10.65 0.40 -6.21
CA ALA A 18 -9.86 0.38 -4.98
C ALA A 18 -8.40 0.45 -5.39
N HIS A 19 -7.78 1.59 -5.10
CA HIS A 19 -6.33 1.77 -5.16
C HIS A 19 -5.80 1.36 -3.78
N GLY A 20 -4.58 0.85 -3.70
CA GLY A 20 -3.81 0.75 -2.47
C GLY A 20 -3.79 2.08 -1.72
N TRP A 21 -2.94 2.25 -0.71
CA TRP A 21 -2.87 3.59 -0.08
C TRP A 21 -2.98 4.68 -1.13
N TRP A 22 -3.82 5.67 -0.89
CA TRP A 22 -3.91 6.80 -1.81
C TRP A 22 -2.51 7.37 -2.05
N GLU A 23 -2.31 8.04 -3.16
CA GLU A 23 -1.01 8.55 -3.62
C GLU A 23 -0.13 9.06 -2.48
N TYR A 24 -0.70 9.84 -1.56
CA TYR A 24 0.03 10.45 -0.43
C TYR A 24 0.62 9.41 0.55
N GLY A 25 -0.03 8.28 0.78
CA GLY A 25 0.48 7.19 1.62
C GLY A 25 1.69 6.50 0.96
N HIS A 26 1.56 6.12 -0.30
CA HIS A 26 2.64 5.52 -1.09
C HIS A 26 3.86 6.45 -1.20
N GLU A 27 3.65 7.73 -1.53
CA GLU A 27 4.69 8.73 -1.61
C GLU A 27 5.43 8.91 -0.28
N THR A 28 4.68 8.86 0.84
CA THR A 28 5.28 8.98 2.19
C THR A 28 6.20 7.79 2.50
N VAL A 29 5.78 6.56 2.22
CA VAL A 29 6.62 5.34 2.38
C VAL A 29 7.88 5.45 1.52
N ALA A 30 7.73 5.81 0.25
CA ALA A 30 8.83 5.95 -0.70
C ALA A 30 9.83 7.05 -0.27
N THR A 31 9.33 8.18 0.19
CA THR A 31 10.16 9.28 0.69
C THR A 31 10.91 8.90 1.96
N ILE A 32 10.30 8.16 2.91
CA ILE A 32 11.00 7.63 4.09
C ILE A 32 12.12 6.68 3.64
N ALA A 33 11.86 5.80 2.67
CA ALA A 33 12.88 4.92 2.13
C ALA A 33 14.06 5.71 1.53
N MET A 34 13.80 6.73 0.70
CA MET A 34 14.84 7.57 0.12
C MET A 34 15.64 8.36 1.16
N GLN A 35 15.05 8.72 2.30
CA GLN A 35 15.76 9.36 3.40
C GLN A 35 16.66 8.38 4.16
N SER A 36 16.32 7.08 4.11
CA SER A 36 16.96 6.02 4.92
C SER A 36 18.02 5.21 4.17
N VAL A 37 17.96 5.14 2.82
CA VAL A 37 18.95 4.40 2.02
C VAL A 37 20.35 5.04 2.05
N ARG A 38 21.36 4.21 1.82
CA ARG A 38 22.76 4.63 1.68
C ARG A 38 22.97 5.57 0.48
N PRO A 39 23.98 6.43 0.49
CA PRO A 39 24.25 7.38 -0.62
C PRO A 39 24.40 6.71 -1.99
N ASN A 40 25.10 5.56 -2.08
CA ASN A 40 25.27 4.81 -3.32
C ASN A 40 23.96 4.26 -3.84
N THR A 41 23.15 3.68 -2.97
CA THR A 41 21.79 3.21 -3.30
C THR A 41 20.93 4.34 -3.83
N ARG A 42 20.93 5.48 -3.16
CA ARG A 42 20.17 6.67 -3.59
C ARG A 42 20.57 7.12 -5.01
N GLN A 43 21.86 7.10 -5.31
CA GLN A 43 22.35 7.41 -6.65
C GLN A 43 21.94 6.34 -7.69
N ALA A 44 21.99 5.04 -7.30
CA ALA A 44 21.57 3.95 -8.18
C ALA A 44 20.07 4.03 -8.51
N ILE A 45 19.22 4.33 -7.53
CA ILE A 45 17.78 4.56 -7.72
C ILE A 45 17.56 5.69 -8.72
N ARG A 46 18.21 6.84 -8.53
CA ARG A 46 18.09 8.00 -9.45
C ARG A 46 18.51 7.64 -10.88
N ARG A 47 19.60 6.86 -11.05
CA ARG A 47 20.05 6.42 -12.38
C ARG A 47 19.02 5.48 -13.05
N LEU A 48 18.38 4.60 -12.30
CA LEU A 48 17.34 3.73 -12.84
C LEU A 48 16.09 4.52 -13.22
N LEU A 49 15.60 5.39 -12.34
CA LEU A 49 14.41 6.21 -12.60
C LEU A 49 14.62 7.23 -13.75
N ALA A 50 15.85 7.71 -13.97
CA ALA A 50 16.19 8.50 -15.15
C ALA A 50 15.96 7.74 -16.48
N ARG A 51 15.80 6.41 -16.42
CA ARG A 51 15.47 5.55 -17.57
C ARG A 51 14.05 4.98 -17.50
N SER A 52 13.14 5.66 -16.81
CA SER A 52 11.72 5.30 -16.76
C SER A 52 11.01 5.41 -18.13
N ASP A 53 11.64 6.08 -19.12
CA ASP A 53 11.26 6.05 -20.52
C ASP A 53 11.15 4.62 -21.09
N LEU A 54 11.99 3.69 -20.60
CA LEU A 54 11.96 2.29 -20.98
C LEU A 54 10.68 1.54 -20.58
N LEU A 55 9.88 2.09 -19.65
CA LEU A 55 8.58 1.52 -19.28
C LEU A 55 7.53 1.73 -20.38
N GLU A 56 7.73 2.72 -21.25
CA GLU A 56 6.81 3.08 -22.35
C GLU A 56 5.38 3.36 -21.85
N THR A 57 5.28 4.04 -20.70
CA THR A 57 4.02 4.44 -20.06
C THR A 57 3.94 5.96 -19.90
N PRO A 58 3.81 6.71 -20.99
CA PRO A 58 3.93 8.17 -20.96
C PRO A 58 2.87 8.86 -20.09
N THR A 59 1.72 8.23 -19.88
CA THR A 59 0.64 8.73 -19.01
C THR A 59 0.84 8.36 -17.54
N CYS A 60 1.80 7.49 -17.23
CA CYS A 60 2.15 7.05 -15.87
C CYS A 60 3.64 7.34 -15.64
N PRO A 61 4.01 8.55 -15.20
CA PRO A 61 5.40 8.91 -14.97
C PRO A 61 6.02 8.11 -13.82
N ALA A 62 7.34 7.90 -13.86
CA ALA A 62 8.10 7.25 -12.81
C ALA A 62 9.54 7.79 -12.75
N ARG A 63 9.73 9.10 -12.82
CA ARG A 63 11.04 9.77 -12.84
C ARG A 63 11.58 10.05 -11.46
N THR A 64 10.69 10.13 -10.47
CA THR A 64 11.02 10.31 -9.06
C THR A 64 10.59 9.09 -8.26
N ILE A 65 11.03 8.98 -7.01
CA ILE A 65 10.63 7.86 -6.16
C ILE A 65 9.15 7.95 -5.77
N GLU A 66 8.63 9.16 -5.66
CA GLU A 66 7.23 9.46 -5.40
C GLU A 66 6.38 8.99 -6.59
N GLU A 67 6.71 9.41 -7.81
CA GLU A 67 6.03 8.93 -9.03
C GLU A 67 6.12 7.40 -9.17
N ALA A 68 7.28 6.81 -8.87
CA ALA A 68 7.48 5.36 -8.90
C ALA A 68 6.57 4.63 -7.89
N SER A 69 6.28 5.25 -6.74
CA SER A 69 5.45 4.66 -5.70
C SER A 69 3.98 4.50 -6.09
N VAL A 70 3.48 5.29 -7.03
CA VAL A 70 2.09 5.24 -7.52
C VAL A 70 1.97 4.68 -8.94
N TRP A 71 3.11 4.35 -9.56
CA TRP A 71 3.14 3.90 -10.95
C TRP A 71 2.33 2.61 -11.17
N ALA A 72 2.42 1.63 -10.28
CA ALA A 72 1.73 0.34 -10.45
C ALA A 72 0.20 0.48 -10.40
N ASP A 73 -0.33 1.46 -9.69
CA ASP A 73 -1.75 1.80 -9.71
C ASP A 73 -2.12 2.57 -10.98
N CYS A 74 -1.29 3.52 -11.40
CA CYS A 74 -1.52 4.29 -12.61
C CYS A 74 -1.63 3.36 -13.83
N VAL A 75 -0.76 2.35 -13.97
CA VAL A 75 -0.77 1.46 -15.13
C VAL A 75 -1.99 0.52 -15.18
N LYS A 76 -2.77 0.39 -14.11
CA LYS A 76 -4.07 -0.28 -14.16
C LYS A 76 -5.01 0.36 -15.18
N THR A 77 -4.86 1.67 -15.43
CA THR A 77 -5.63 2.39 -16.44
C THR A 77 -5.29 1.99 -17.88
N LEU A 78 -4.11 1.39 -18.10
CA LEU A 78 -3.65 0.87 -19.39
C LEU A 78 -4.24 -0.52 -19.73
N LYS A 79 -5.19 -0.98 -18.94
CA LYS A 79 -5.98 -2.21 -19.14
C LYS A 79 -5.10 -3.43 -19.47
N ASP A 80 -5.27 -4.02 -20.66
CA ASP A 80 -4.72 -5.33 -21.03
C ASP A 80 -3.20 -5.44 -20.86
N ARG A 81 -2.47 -4.34 -21.01
CA ARG A 81 -1.01 -4.35 -20.93
C ARG A 81 -0.48 -4.76 -19.54
N TYR A 82 -1.20 -4.40 -18.44
CA TYR A 82 -0.79 -4.66 -17.06
C TYR A 82 -1.84 -5.43 -16.26
N SER A 83 -2.86 -5.99 -16.92
CA SER A 83 -3.94 -6.74 -16.25
C SER A 83 -3.42 -7.93 -15.45
N TYR A 84 -2.29 -8.53 -15.86
CA TYR A 84 -1.64 -9.62 -15.15
C TYR A 84 -1.17 -9.24 -13.73
N ALA A 85 -0.98 -7.94 -13.47
CA ALA A 85 -0.48 -7.44 -12.19
C ALA A 85 -1.59 -7.02 -11.21
N TYR A 86 -2.87 -7.09 -11.58
CA TYR A 86 -3.97 -6.62 -10.75
C TYR A 86 -4.08 -7.33 -9.39
N SER A 87 -3.81 -8.64 -9.34
CA SER A 87 -3.81 -9.40 -8.11
C SER A 87 -2.53 -9.25 -7.27
N TRP A 88 -1.50 -8.58 -7.82
CA TRP A 88 -0.21 -8.45 -7.15
C TRP A 88 -0.20 -7.45 -5.99
N HIS A 89 -1.26 -6.63 -5.87
CA HIS A 89 -1.36 -5.56 -4.88
C HIS A 89 -1.78 -6.04 -3.49
N TYR A 90 -2.29 -7.26 -3.35
CA TYR A 90 -2.83 -7.79 -2.09
C TYR A 90 -2.55 -9.29 -1.96
N GLN A 91 -2.87 -9.86 -0.81
CA GLN A 91 -2.71 -11.30 -0.55
C GLN A 91 -3.93 -11.95 0.10
N ASN A 92 -4.87 -11.20 0.69
CA ASN A 92 -6.16 -11.65 1.20
C ASN A 92 -6.08 -12.87 2.14
N VAL A 93 -5.18 -12.85 3.13
CA VAL A 93 -5.11 -13.92 4.15
C VAL A 93 -6.27 -13.77 5.12
N ASP A 94 -7.07 -14.82 5.30
CA ASP A 94 -8.24 -14.80 6.18
C ASP A 94 -7.86 -14.43 7.61
N VAL A 95 -8.37 -13.29 8.11
CA VAL A 95 -8.06 -12.79 9.46
C VAL A 95 -8.75 -13.60 10.56
N CYS A 96 -9.74 -14.42 10.23
CA CYS A 96 -10.47 -15.25 11.18
C CYS A 96 -9.94 -16.70 11.26
N ARG A 97 -8.81 -16.98 10.62
CA ARG A 97 -8.12 -18.26 10.64
C ARG A 97 -6.65 -18.08 10.99
N PRO A 98 -5.94 -19.13 11.41
CA PRO A 98 -4.50 -19.05 11.52
C PRO A 98 -3.85 -18.56 10.22
N PHE A 99 -2.82 -17.73 10.35
CA PHE A 99 -2.11 -17.19 9.20
C PHE A 99 -1.59 -18.29 8.27
N ASP A 100 -2.02 -18.29 7.01
CA ASP A 100 -1.57 -19.21 5.96
C ASP A 100 -1.41 -18.45 4.63
N LEU A 101 -0.20 -17.91 4.42
CA LEU A 101 0.14 -17.21 3.19
C LEU A 101 0.14 -18.14 1.98
N LYS A 102 0.47 -19.42 2.15
CA LYS A 102 0.55 -20.38 1.06
C LYS A 102 -0.83 -20.67 0.47
N ALA A 103 -1.85 -20.80 1.31
CA ALA A 103 -3.23 -21.01 0.85
C ALA A 103 -3.76 -19.78 0.10
N SER A 104 -3.43 -18.57 0.56
CA SER A 104 -3.91 -17.32 -0.05
C SER A 104 -3.11 -16.89 -1.29
N CYS A 105 -1.92 -17.46 -1.52
CA CYS A 105 -1.04 -17.10 -2.62
C CYS A 105 -0.48 -18.35 -3.34
N PRO A 106 -1.34 -19.22 -3.91
CA PRO A 106 -0.90 -20.52 -4.43
C PRO A 106 0.04 -20.39 -5.64
N ASP A 107 -0.19 -19.40 -6.51
CA ASP A 107 0.56 -19.22 -7.77
C ASP A 107 1.59 -18.09 -7.71
N GLY A 108 1.84 -17.54 -6.53
CA GLY A 108 2.75 -16.39 -6.37
C GLY A 108 2.19 -15.06 -6.89
N ASN A 109 0.89 -15.02 -7.25
CA ASN A 109 0.19 -13.82 -7.72
C ASN A 109 -0.36 -13.01 -6.54
N CYS A 110 0.49 -12.62 -5.60
CA CYS A 110 0.15 -11.83 -4.43
C CYS A 110 1.30 -10.89 -4.06
N VAL A 111 1.00 -9.87 -3.27
CA VAL A 111 1.94 -8.77 -2.96
C VAL A 111 3.27 -9.27 -2.39
N SER A 112 3.26 -10.18 -1.42
CA SER A 112 4.49 -10.68 -0.78
C SER A 112 5.39 -11.45 -1.73
N ARG A 113 4.83 -12.34 -2.57
CA ARG A 113 5.62 -13.09 -3.55
C ARG A 113 6.12 -12.19 -4.68
N GLN A 114 5.37 -11.16 -5.02
CA GLN A 114 5.83 -10.17 -6.00
C GLN A 114 6.92 -9.26 -5.44
N ILE A 115 6.88 -8.87 -4.18
CA ILE A 115 8.01 -8.18 -3.52
C ILE A 115 9.29 -9.01 -3.65
N GLU A 116 9.25 -10.30 -3.31
CA GLU A 116 10.41 -11.18 -3.42
C GLU A 116 10.91 -11.32 -4.88
N ARG A 117 9.96 -11.42 -5.83
CA ARG A 117 10.29 -11.51 -7.26
C ARG A 117 10.96 -10.23 -7.76
N GLN A 118 10.36 -9.07 -7.50
CA GLN A 118 10.90 -7.79 -7.95
C GLN A 118 12.24 -7.48 -7.30
N PHE A 119 12.42 -7.81 -6.02
CA PHE A 119 13.71 -7.71 -5.34
C PHE A 119 14.80 -8.52 -6.06
N ARG A 120 14.53 -9.80 -6.42
CA ARG A 120 15.49 -10.63 -7.16
C ARG A 120 15.84 -10.05 -8.52
N LEU A 121 14.84 -9.57 -9.28
CA LEU A 121 15.05 -8.97 -10.60
C LEU A 121 15.85 -7.66 -10.50
N LEU A 122 15.55 -6.81 -9.52
CA LEU A 122 16.27 -5.57 -9.30
C LEU A 122 17.73 -5.83 -8.91
N ARG A 123 17.96 -6.83 -8.05
CA ARG A 123 19.27 -7.23 -7.55
C ARG A 123 20.16 -7.85 -8.62
N ASP A 124 19.61 -8.54 -9.60
CA ASP A 124 20.39 -9.18 -10.66
C ASP A 124 20.88 -8.14 -11.68
N GLY A 125 22.15 -7.76 -11.58
CA GLY A 125 22.79 -6.81 -12.48
C GLY A 125 22.89 -7.26 -13.95
N LYS A 126 22.62 -8.55 -14.25
CA LYS A 126 22.60 -9.09 -15.61
C LYS A 126 21.26 -8.89 -16.32
N GLN A 127 20.20 -8.54 -15.57
CA GLN A 127 18.91 -8.24 -16.17
C GLN A 127 18.96 -7.02 -17.09
N PRO A 128 18.20 -7.02 -18.18
CA PRO A 128 18.02 -5.84 -19.02
C PRO A 128 17.60 -4.61 -18.18
N GLN A 129 18.09 -3.44 -18.55
CA GLN A 129 17.83 -2.21 -17.80
C GLN A 129 16.31 -1.94 -17.64
N ARG A 130 15.50 -2.19 -18.68
CA ARG A 130 14.04 -2.11 -18.62
C ARG A 130 13.46 -2.96 -17.51
N VAL A 131 13.88 -4.23 -17.41
CA VAL A 131 13.40 -5.17 -16.37
C VAL A 131 13.76 -4.67 -14.98
N ARG A 132 14.95 -4.09 -14.80
CA ARG A 132 15.38 -3.55 -13.51
C ARG A 132 14.63 -2.26 -13.14
N VAL A 133 14.29 -1.41 -14.12
CA VAL A 133 13.45 -0.23 -13.89
C VAL A 133 12.04 -0.65 -13.50
N GLU A 134 11.43 -1.60 -14.22
CA GLU A 134 10.11 -2.13 -13.92
C GLU A 134 10.08 -2.80 -12.53
N ALA A 135 11.11 -3.59 -12.21
CA ALA A 135 11.25 -4.21 -10.90
C ALA A 135 11.37 -3.18 -9.77
N LEU A 136 12.06 -2.07 -9.99
CA LEU A 136 12.17 -1.00 -9.00
C LEU A 136 10.80 -0.36 -8.72
N VAL A 137 10.06 0.05 -9.76
CA VAL A 137 8.77 0.74 -9.57
C VAL A 137 7.73 -0.16 -8.92
N PHE A 138 7.67 -1.45 -9.31
CA PHE A 138 6.81 -2.42 -8.64
C PHE A 138 7.22 -2.66 -7.18
N LEU A 139 8.53 -2.83 -6.89
CA LEU A 139 9.01 -3.05 -5.53
C LEU A 139 8.65 -1.88 -4.61
N VAL A 140 8.85 -0.65 -5.08
CA VAL A 140 8.53 0.56 -4.32
C VAL A 140 7.06 0.62 -3.98
N HIS A 141 6.17 0.34 -4.94
CA HIS A 141 4.74 0.33 -4.76
C HIS A 141 4.28 -0.78 -3.81
N PHE A 142 4.68 -2.03 -4.09
CA PHE A 142 4.22 -3.19 -3.32
C PHE A 142 4.69 -3.19 -1.86
N MET A 143 5.79 -2.52 -1.56
CA MET A 143 6.19 -2.31 -0.17
C MET A 143 5.25 -1.36 0.56
N GLY A 144 4.65 -0.41 -0.12
CA GLY A 144 3.53 0.38 0.39
C GLY A 144 2.30 -0.50 0.60
N ASP A 145 1.88 -1.23 -0.42
CA ASP A 145 0.71 -2.12 -0.38
C ASP A 145 0.78 -3.13 0.77
N LEU A 146 1.92 -3.82 0.93
CA LEU A 146 2.07 -4.81 2.00
C LEU A 146 1.90 -4.19 3.40
N HIS A 147 2.26 -2.90 3.58
CA HIS A 147 2.15 -2.20 4.86
C HIS A 147 0.81 -1.46 5.03
N GLN A 148 -0.10 -1.55 4.07
CA GLN A 148 -1.51 -1.28 4.25
C GLN A 148 -2.17 -2.59 4.75
N PRO A 149 -2.61 -2.64 6.01
CA PRO A 149 -2.99 -3.92 6.62
C PRO A 149 -4.07 -4.70 5.87
N LEU A 150 -5.05 -3.99 5.27
CA LEU A 150 -6.15 -4.62 4.55
C LEU A 150 -5.77 -5.14 3.15
N HIS A 151 -4.53 -4.91 2.71
CA HIS A 151 -3.92 -5.64 1.59
C HIS A 151 -3.32 -6.98 2.03
N ALA A 152 -2.97 -7.13 3.31
CA ALA A 152 -2.42 -8.35 3.87
C ALA A 152 -3.51 -9.29 4.39
N GLY A 153 -4.52 -8.74 5.09
CA GLY A 153 -5.59 -9.49 5.73
C GLY A 153 -6.97 -9.22 5.12
N ASP A 154 -7.80 -10.25 5.08
CA ASP A 154 -9.15 -10.23 4.51
C ASP A 154 -10.10 -11.08 5.36
N ARG A 155 -11.40 -10.77 5.31
CA ARG A 155 -12.45 -11.62 5.86
C ARG A 155 -13.49 -12.00 4.80
N HIS A 156 -13.05 -12.31 3.59
CA HIS A 156 -13.87 -12.60 2.40
C HIS A 156 -14.73 -11.41 1.96
N ASP A 157 -14.23 -10.19 2.16
CA ASP A 157 -14.88 -8.92 1.83
C ASP A 157 -13.95 -8.01 1.00
N ARG A 158 -12.99 -8.60 0.29
CA ARG A 158 -12.01 -7.92 -0.54
C ARG A 158 -11.17 -6.91 0.25
N GLY A 159 -10.64 -7.37 1.41
CA GLY A 159 -9.85 -6.53 2.31
C GLY A 159 -10.63 -5.34 2.84
N GLY A 160 -11.91 -5.52 3.22
CA GLY A 160 -12.75 -4.46 3.77
C GLY A 160 -13.42 -3.55 2.74
N ASN A 161 -13.29 -3.82 1.42
CA ASN A 161 -14.01 -3.04 0.41
C ASN A 161 -15.52 -3.22 0.49
N ASP A 162 -15.99 -4.42 0.86
CA ASP A 162 -17.41 -4.70 1.04
C ASP A 162 -17.90 -4.39 2.45
N MET A 163 -16.99 -4.12 3.40
CA MET A 163 -17.31 -3.69 4.77
C MET A 163 -17.66 -2.21 4.79
N LYS A 164 -18.94 -1.89 4.63
CA LYS A 164 -19.43 -0.51 4.73
C LYS A 164 -19.17 0.05 6.12
N ALA A 165 -18.58 1.23 6.21
CA ALA A 165 -18.25 1.89 7.47
C ALA A 165 -18.32 3.42 7.32
N ASP A 166 -18.53 4.11 8.44
CA ASP A 166 -18.45 5.56 8.51
C ASP A 166 -17.18 5.96 9.29
N TYR A 167 -16.55 7.07 8.90
CA TYR A 167 -15.36 7.62 9.52
C TYR A 167 -15.69 8.86 10.34
N GLY A 168 -15.91 8.68 11.64
CA GLY A 168 -16.41 9.75 12.49
C GLY A 168 -17.76 10.25 12.00
N PHE A 169 -17.84 11.55 11.66
CA PHE A 169 -19.03 12.17 11.09
C PHE A 169 -19.10 12.08 9.55
N ARG A 170 -18.12 11.46 8.89
CA ARG A 170 -18.08 11.30 7.44
C ARG A 170 -18.74 9.98 7.03
N PRO A 171 -19.94 10.01 6.45
CA PRO A 171 -20.69 8.81 6.09
C PRO A 171 -20.24 8.25 4.74
N ASN A 172 -20.75 7.05 4.41
CA ASN A 172 -20.70 6.47 3.08
C ASN A 172 -19.29 6.05 2.60
N SER A 173 -18.48 5.49 3.50
CA SER A 173 -17.20 4.86 3.16
C SER A 173 -17.25 3.34 3.31
N ASN A 174 -16.13 2.68 3.19
CA ASN A 174 -15.89 1.31 3.56
C ASN A 174 -14.57 1.23 4.36
N LEU A 175 -14.33 0.10 5.02
CA LEU A 175 -13.17 -0.05 5.89
C LEU A 175 -11.85 0.09 5.11
N HIS A 176 -11.78 -0.47 3.89
CA HIS A 176 -10.61 -0.37 3.02
C HIS A 176 -10.27 1.09 2.68
N ALA A 177 -11.22 1.84 2.12
CA ALA A 177 -11.01 3.25 1.75
C ALA A 177 -10.69 4.15 2.96
N ILE A 178 -11.16 3.79 4.16
CA ILE A 178 -10.78 4.49 5.40
C ILE A 178 -9.29 4.30 5.66
N TRP A 179 -8.78 3.09 5.57
CA TRP A 179 -7.36 2.79 5.81
C TRP A 179 -6.47 3.31 4.69
N ASP A 180 -6.88 3.17 3.43
CA ASP A 180 -6.09 3.64 2.28
C ASP A 180 -5.88 5.15 2.28
N GLY A 181 -6.91 5.90 2.67
CA GLY A 181 -6.91 7.35 2.53
C GLY A 181 -7.18 8.09 3.83
N LEU A 182 -8.41 8.07 4.32
CA LEU A 182 -8.83 8.98 5.40
C LEU A 182 -7.99 8.88 6.67
N LEU A 183 -7.65 7.66 7.09
CA LEU A 183 -6.80 7.41 8.25
C LEU A 183 -5.32 7.69 7.94
N ALA A 184 -4.85 7.31 6.75
CA ALA A 184 -3.49 7.59 6.31
C ALA A 184 -3.22 9.09 6.22
N ASP A 185 -4.11 9.86 5.56
CA ASP A 185 -4.02 11.32 5.48
C ASP A 185 -4.00 11.96 6.87
N ARG A 186 -4.88 11.49 7.76
CA ARG A 186 -4.92 11.95 9.14
C ARG A 186 -3.61 11.68 9.87
N ALA A 187 -3.07 10.47 9.73
CA ALA A 187 -1.84 10.05 10.38
C ALA A 187 -0.62 10.84 9.87
N ILE A 188 -0.53 11.03 8.55
CA ILE A 188 0.59 11.76 7.92
C ILE A 188 0.53 13.25 8.24
N SER A 189 -0.67 13.83 8.32
CA SER A 189 -0.89 15.25 8.62
C SER A 189 -0.81 15.58 10.12
N THR A 190 -0.82 14.57 11.01
CA THR A 190 -0.71 14.79 12.46
C THR A 190 0.73 15.21 12.81
N PRO A 191 0.95 16.30 13.57
CA PRO A 191 2.29 16.74 13.98
C PRO A 191 3.03 15.70 14.86
N PRO A 192 4.36 15.51 14.66
CA PRO A 192 5.16 16.09 13.59
C PRO A 192 4.80 15.48 12.23
N ALA A 193 4.35 16.34 11.30
CA ALA A 193 3.72 15.91 10.05
C ALA A 193 4.73 15.46 8.99
N GLY A 194 4.22 14.66 8.05
CA GLY A 194 4.94 14.24 6.84
C GLY A 194 6.01 13.16 7.08
N PRO A 195 6.73 12.76 6.01
CA PRO A 195 7.68 11.65 6.05
C PRO A 195 8.79 11.83 7.11
N ARG A 196 9.29 13.06 7.27
CA ARG A 196 10.34 13.37 8.27
C ARG A 196 9.80 13.24 9.70
N GLY A 197 8.58 13.71 9.93
CA GLY A 197 7.94 13.64 11.24
C GLY A 197 7.66 12.20 11.65
N ILE A 198 7.14 11.37 10.73
CA ILE A 198 6.91 9.95 10.97
C ILE A 198 8.23 9.21 11.22
N LEU A 199 9.26 9.45 10.39
CA LEU A 199 10.56 8.80 10.57
C LEU A 199 11.26 9.21 11.88
N ALA A 200 11.00 10.41 12.39
CA ALA A 200 11.57 10.89 13.65
C ALA A 200 11.00 10.15 14.88
N GLU A 201 9.83 9.53 14.79
CA GLU A 201 9.26 8.70 15.85
C GLU A 201 10.00 7.38 16.03
N VAL A 202 10.79 6.97 15.02
CA VAL A 202 11.68 5.80 15.11
C VAL A 202 13.12 6.29 15.35
N PRO A 203 13.63 6.19 16.59
CA PRO A 203 15.01 6.59 16.90
C PRO A 203 16.01 5.85 16.01
N PRO A 204 17.13 6.49 15.61
CA PRO A 204 18.11 5.86 14.72
C PRO A 204 18.57 4.47 15.18
N ALA A 205 18.76 4.27 16.48
CA ALA A 205 19.15 2.99 17.05
C ALA A 205 18.08 1.88 16.89
N GLY A 206 16.78 2.23 16.75
CA GLY A 206 15.68 1.30 16.56
C GLY A 206 15.39 0.93 15.11
N ARG A 207 15.89 1.72 14.14
CA ARG A 207 15.51 1.57 12.72
C ARG A 207 15.90 0.22 12.12
N ALA A 208 17.02 -0.34 12.54
CA ALA A 208 17.45 -1.67 12.07
C ALA A 208 16.50 -2.77 12.56
N ALA A 209 15.99 -2.67 13.79
CA ALA A 209 15.00 -3.59 14.33
C ALA A 209 13.66 -3.49 13.59
N GLU A 210 13.18 -2.27 13.32
CA GLU A 210 11.93 -2.05 12.54
C GLU A 210 12.04 -2.55 11.10
N ALA A 211 13.24 -2.53 10.51
CA ALA A 211 13.49 -3.06 9.18
C ALA A 211 13.74 -4.57 9.15
N ALA A 212 13.91 -5.24 10.29
CA ALA A 212 14.25 -6.66 10.38
C ALA A 212 13.11 -7.58 9.87
N GLY A 213 13.42 -8.88 9.76
CA GLY A 213 12.47 -9.93 9.35
C GLY A 213 12.49 -10.20 7.84
N SER A 214 11.70 -11.18 7.43
CA SER A 214 11.43 -11.56 6.05
C SER A 214 10.13 -10.93 5.54
N VAL A 215 9.89 -11.02 4.24
CA VAL A 215 8.61 -10.57 3.64
C VAL A 215 7.43 -11.36 4.23
N GLU A 216 7.62 -12.64 4.58
CA GLU A 216 6.59 -13.44 5.22
C GLU A 216 6.33 -13.00 6.68
N ASP A 217 7.36 -12.63 7.43
CA ASP A 217 7.19 -12.06 8.77
C ASP A 217 6.40 -10.75 8.71
N TRP A 218 6.74 -9.87 7.76
CA TRP A 218 6.02 -8.62 7.53
C TRP A 218 4.56 -8.84 7.09
N SER A 219 4.32 -9.87 6.27
CA SER A 219 2.98 -10.28 5.88
C SER A 219 2.15 -10.70 7.09
N ARG A 220 2.72 -11.49 7.98
CA ARG A 220 2.08 -11.95 9.23
C ARG A 220 1.77 -10.78 10.18
N GLU A 221 2.73 -9.87 10.33
CA GLU A 221 2.53 -8.67 11.15
C GLU A 221 1.37 -7.81 10.61
N ASN A 222 1.33 -7.56 9.30
CA ASN A 222 0.28 -6.75 8.68
C ASN A 222 -1.09 -7.47 8.67
N TRP A 223 -1.10 -8.79 8.53
CA TRP A 223 -2.31 -9.59 8.73
C TRP A 223 -2.86 -9.45 10.17
N GLN A 224 -2.00 -9.43 11.19
CA GLN A 224 -2.45 -9.18 12.56
C GLN A 224 -3.02 -7.78 12.73
N VAL A 225 -2.39 -6.76 12.13
CA VAL A 225 -2.92 -5.40 12.16
C VAL A 225 -4.24 -5.30 11.38
N ALA A 226 -4.43 -6.09 10.32
CA ALA A 226 -5.72 -6.17 9.63
C ALA A 226 -6.80 -6.76 10.53
N HIS A 227 -6.52 -7.84 11.25
CA HIS A 227 -7.42 -8.39 12.26
C HIS A 227 -7.83 -7.30 13.26
N ASP A 228 -6.87 -6.57 13.79
CA ASP A 228 -7.12 -5.51 14.78
C ASP A 228 -7.90 -4.32 14.17
N ALA A 229 -7.74 -4.05 12.87
CA ALA A 229 -8.53 -3.05 12.15
C ALA A 229 -10.02 -3.42 12.08
N TYR A 230 -10.34 -4.69 11.80
CA TYR A 230 -11.72 -5.18 11.88
C TYR A 230 -12.24 -5.16 13.32
N ALA A 231 -11.44 -5.57 14.29
CA ALA A 231 -11.81 -5.53 15.71
C ALA A 231 -12.09 -4.09 16.18
N ALA A 232 -11.30 -3.11 15.75
CA ALA A 232 -11.49 -1.69 16.07
C ALA A 232 -12.84 -1.15 15.56
N LEU A 233 -13.35 -1.71 14.45
CA LEU A 233 -14.64 -1.32 13.87
C LEU A 233 -15.82 -2.09 14.49
N LEU A 234 -15.65 -3.40 14.77
CA LEU A 234 -16.73 -4.33 15.09
C LEU A 234 -16.75 -4.76 16.56
N GLY A 235 -15.69 -4.48 17.32
CA GLY A 235 -15.45 -5.03 18.68
C GLY A 235 -14.77 -6.40 18.66
N ASP A 236 -15.15 -7.26 17.71
CA ASP A 236 -14.51 -8.56 17.44
C ASP A 236 -14.31 -8.65 15.90
N ALA A 237 -13.09 -8.94 15.47
CA ALA A 237 -12.74 -9.01 14.04
C ALA A 237 -13.60 -10.01 13.26
N CYS A 238 -14.04 -11.09 13.92
CA CYS A 238 -14.78 -12.18 13.30
C CYS A 238 -16.28 -12.17 13.63
N ALA A 239 -16.76 -11.11 14.30
CA ALA A 239 -18.19 -10.95 14.58
C ALA A 239 -19.01 -10.90 13.28
N PRO A 240 -20.30 -11.30 13.31
CA PRO A 240 -21.21 -11.08 12.20
C PRO A 240 -21.26 -9.62 11.77
N ILE A 241 -21.36 -9.38 10.46
CA ILE A 241 -21.50 -8.02 9.93
C ILE A 241 -22.81 -7.42 10.46
N PRO A 242 -22.77 -6.26 11.14
CA PRO A 242 -23.97 -5.65 11.70
C PRO A 242 -24.91 -5.16 10.59
N VAL A 243 -26.21 -5.20 10.86
CA VAL A 243 -27.24 -4.67 9.94
C VAL A 243 -27.09 -3.16 9.76
N THR A 244 -26.76 -2.45 10.86
CA THR A 244 -26.48 -1.02 10.83
C THR A 244 -25.04 -0.78 10.45
N ARG A 245 -24.78 0.25 9.65
CA ARG A 245 -23.43 0.64 9.24
C ARG A 245 -22.61 0.99 10.48
N PRO A 246 -21.48 0.28 10.75
CA PRO A 246 -20.62 0.61 11.89
C PRO A 246 -19.86 1.93 11.65
N VAL A 247 -19.47 2.56 12.74
CA VAL A 247 -18.76 3.85 12.75
C VAL A 247 -17.43 3.71 13.46
N LEU A 248 -16.33 4.06 12.77
CA LEU A 248 -15.08 4.34 13.45
C LEU A 248 -15.20 5.67 14.19
N THR A 249 -15.33 5.61 15.51
CA THR A 249 -15.49 6.80 16.34
C THR A 249 -14.24 7.69 16.31
N ASN A 250 -14.39 8.97 16.66
CA ASN A 250 -13.23 9.88 16.76
C ASN A 250 -12.18 9.37 17.77
N ALA A 251 -12.61 8.71 18.85
CA ALA A 251 -11.70 8.10 19.83
C ALA A 251 -10.93 6.92 19.21
N THR A 252 -11.61 6.04 18.48
CA THR A 252 -10.99 4.92 17.75
C THR A 252 -10.02 5.44 16.68
N ILE A 253 -10.42 6.44 15.91
CA ILE A 253 -9.56 7.10 14.91
C ILE A 253 -8.28 7.63 15.56
N ALA A 254 -8.39 8.34 16.69
CA ALA A 254 -7.24 8.87 17.40
C ALA A 254 -6.30 7.77 17.91
N ALA A 255 -6.84 6.62 18.35
CA ALA A 255 -6.06 5.45 18.76
C ALA A 255 -5.37 4.73 17.58
N LEU A 256 -5.95 4.77 16.39
CA LEU A 256 -5.39 4.14 15.19
C LEU A 256 -4.31 5.00 14.49
N VAL A 257 -4.27 6.32 14.73
CA VAL A 257 -3.24 7.21 14.14
C VAL A 257 -1.82 6.72 14.42
N PRO A 258 -1.41 6.39 15.66
CA PRO A 258 -0.07 5.86 15.92
C PRO A 258 0.20 4.52 15.20
N VAL A 259 -0.80 3.65 15.12
CA VAL A 259 -0.70 2.37 14.41
C VAL A 259 -0.40 2.61 12.93
N MET A 260 -1.15 3.49 12.29
CA MET A 260 -0.96 3.85 10.88
C MET A 260 0.43 4.46 10.64
N ARG A 261 0.87 5.39 11.50
CA ARG A 261 2.21 6.01 11.42
C ARG A 261 3.31 4.96 11.52
N HIS A 262 3.14 3.98 12.41
CA HIS A 262 4.10 2.89 12.56
C HIS A 262 4.18 2.00 11.31
N GLN A 263 3.03 1.68 10.68
CA GLN A 263 3.00 0.91 9.42
C GLN A 263 3.70 1.67 8.29
N ILE A 264 3.46 2.96 8.15
CA ILE A 264 4.13 3.83 7.17
C ILE A 264 5.65 3.87 7.41
N ALA A 265 6.09 4.04 8.66
CA ALA A 265 7.51 4.06 9.02
C ALA A 265 8.20 2.73 8.68
N ARG A 266 7.58 1.60 9.08
CA ARG A 266 8.06 0.24 8.78
C ARG A 266 8.16 0.00 7.27
N GLY A 267 7.11 0.34 6.53
CA GLY A 267 7.10 0.23 5.06
C GLY A 267 8.30 0.92 4.43
N GLY A 268 8.57 2.17 4.83
CA GLY A 268 9.71 2.94 4.34
C GLY A 268 11.07 2.37 4.76
N LEU A 269 11.24 1.96 6.01
CA LEU A 269 12.50 1.40 6.52
C LEU A 269 12.80 0.02 5.90
N ARG A 270 11.80 -0.84 5.74
CA ARG A 270 11.91 -2.15 5.10
C ARG A 270 12.20 -2.04 3.61
N LEU A 271 11.54 -1.09 2.94
CA LEU A 271 11.87 -0.74 1.55
C LEU A 271 13.32 -0.27 1.42
N ALA A 272 13.77 0.62 2.30
CA ALA A 272 15.16 1.10 2.30
C ALA A 272 16.16 -0.05 2.42
N ARG A 273 15.92 -1.00 3.34
CA ARG A 273 16.77 -2.19 3.49
C ARG A 273 16.81 -3.02 2.20
N LEU A 274 15.67 -3.35 1.59
CA LEU A 274 15.65 -4.13 0.34
C LEU A 274 16.37 -3.40 -0.80
N LEU A 275 16.20 -2.08 -0.90
CA LEU A 275 16.88 -1.28 -1.91
C LEU A 275 18.40 -1.25 -1.68
N ASP A 276 18.86 -1.13 -0.44
CA ASP A 276 20.28 -1.20 -0.10
C ASP A 276 20.88 -2.59 -0.43
N GLU A 277 20.18 -3.67 -0.07
CA GLU A 277 20.60 -5.05 -0.38
C GLU A 277 20.64 -5.33 -1.90
N ALA A 278 19.78 -4.67 -2.68
CA ALA A 278 19.71 -4.86 -4.12
C ALA A 278 20.72 -4.02 -4.89
N LEU A 279 20.99 -2.80 -4.45
CA LEU A 279 21.65 -1.76 -5.26
C LEU A 279 22.98 -1.27 -4.69
N ASP A 280 23.26 -1.45 -3.38
CA ASP A 280 24.53 -1.05 -2.79
C ASP A 280 25.57 -2.17 -2.99
N ARG A 281 26.08 -2.24 -4.21
CA ARG A 281 27.18 -3.14 -4.55
C ARG A 281 28.45 -2.32 -4.76
N PRO A 282 29.59 -2.82 -4.26
CA PRO A 282 30.89 -2.22 -4.53
C PRO A 282 31.23 -2.22 -6.02
#